data_8dd49e5118292ca83490a7e6ac700ee2
#
_entry.id   8dd49e5118292ca83490a7e6ac700ee2
#
_cell.length_a   1.000
_cell.length_b   1.000
_cell.length_c   1.000
_cell.angle_alpha   90.00
_cell.angle_beta   90.00
_cell.angle_gamma   90.00
#
_symmetry.space_group_name_H-M   'P 1'
#
loop_
_entity.id
_entity.type
_entity.pdbx_description
1 polymer ?
#
loop_
_entity_poly.entity_id
_entity_poly.type
_entity_poly.pdbx_seq_one_letter_code
_entity_poly.pdbx_strand_id
1 'polypeptide(L)'
;MIVRKQWLLERRICDMAYIDIKHLTKDYGNGHGIFDVSLEIEKGENYGFVGINGAGKTTTIRHLMGFLKPDEGSVTINGLDATKSSAEVKRYVSYIPGEINFPGNKTGEDFLKDQIYLSGRGSWERAKELSNLLQLDVTANVRSMSKGMKQKTAIVSAFASNADILIMDEPTTGLDPLMRDIFLDLLKQEKKQGKTILMSSNIFQEVEDVSDRVAVIREGKIIDITDMADIRYNENKSYRMEFKSLADFERFLNLGYQLTMVKAEDLQVVVQIHDKNINYLIQDLKDFDLVYFKEIKFSFEDYITEIFKEEV
;
A
#
# COMPACT_ATOMS: atom_id res chain seq x y z
N MET A 1 -11.09 22.71 18.65
CA MET A 1 -9.91 23.37 18.07
C MET A 1 -8.70 23.39 19.01
N ILE A 2 -8.84 23.56 20.31
CA ILE A 2 -7.72 23.58 21.29
C ILE A 2 -7.13 22.19 21.53
N VAL A 3 -7.94 21.15 21.65
CA VAL A 3 -7.49 19.76 21.89
C VAL A 3 -6.67 19.20 20.71
N ARG A 4 -7.02 19.57 19.46
CA ARG A 4 -6.29 19.17 18.26
C ARG A 4 -4.89 19.82 18.15
N LYS A 5 -4.76 21.05 18.67
CA LYS A 5 -3.48 21.76 18.72
C LYS A 5 -2.54 21.21 19.79
N GLN A 6 -3.06 20.76 20.91
CA GLN A 6 -2.28 20.19 21.99
C GLN A 6 -1.76 18.79 21.61
N TRP A 7 -2.58 17.97 20.95
CA TRP A 7 -2.19 16.66 20.41
C TRP A 7 -1.12 16.76 19.32
N LEU A 8 -1.19 17.82 18.47
CA LEU A 8 -0.16 18.11 17.45
C LEU A 8 1.15 18.68 18.05
N LEU A 9 1.10 19.30 19.23
CA LEU A 9 2.29 19.82 19.93
C LEU A 9 3.02 18.72 20.71
N GLU A 10 2.30 17.79 21.30
CA GLU A 10 2.86 16.64 22.02
C GLU A 10 3.54 15.65 21.04
N ARG A 11 3.04 15.51 19.80
CA ARG A 11 3.72 14.76 18.71
C ARG A 11 5.06 15.38 18.27
N ARG A 12 5.30 16.67 18.49
CA ARG A 12 6.53 17.37 18.04
C ARG A 12 7.76 17.17 18.93
N ILE A 13 7.64 16.50 20.06
CA ILE A 13 8.75 16.40 21.03
C ILE A 13 9.45 15.02 21.01
N CYS A 14 8.94 14.03 20.27
CA CYS A 14 9.51 12.69 20.26
C CYS A 14 9.35 11.98 18.92
N ASP A 15 9.78 12.53 17.80
CA ASP A 15 9.82 11.64 16.64
C ASP A 15 10.76 12.16 15.54
N MET A 16 11.97 11.64 15.59
CA MET A 16 12.72 11.46 14.35
C MET A 16 12.04 10.34 13.59
N ALA A 17 11.66 10.59 12.32
CA ALA A 17 11.10 9.57 11.45
C ALA A 17 11.95 8.30 11.49
N TYR A 18 11.28 7.13 11.55
CA TYR A 18 11.97 5.85 11.65
C TYR A 18 12.64 5.47 10.32
N ILE A 19 12.00 5.85 9.20
CA ILE A 19 12.59 5.86 7.86
C ILE A 19 12.46 7.29 7.34
N ASP A 20 13.56 7.90 6.92
CA ASP A 20 13.61 9.29 6.52
C ASP A 20 14.39 9.42 5.20
N ILE A 21 13.72 9.90 4.17
CA ILE A 21 14.27 10.19 2.84
C ILE A 21 14.15 11.69 2.62
N LYS A 22 15.29 12.36 2.40
CA LYS A 22 15.35 13.81 2.20
C LYS A 22 15.97 14.15 0.86
N HIS A 23 15.19 14.82 0.00
CA HIS A 23 15.63 15.37 -1.28
C HIS A 23 16.43 14.36 -2.14
N LEU A 24 15.98 13.09 -2.11
CA LEU A 24 16.69 11.99 -2.77
C LEU A 24 16.61 12.13 -4.28
N THR A 25 17.78 12.27 -4.92
CA THR A 25 17.90 12.33 -6.37
C THR A 25 18.87 11.26 -6.87
N LYS A 26 18.47 10.57 -7.92
CA LYS A 26 19.30 9.67 -8.72
C LYS A 26 18.93 9.80 -10.17
N ASP A 27 19.80 10.44 -10.95
CA ASP A 27 19.62 10.64 -12.39
C ASP A 27 20.41 9.60 -13.18
N TYR A 28 19.72 8.86 -14.03
CA TYR A 28 20.32 7.92 -14.99
C TYR A 28 20.49 8.53 -16.40
N GLY A 29 20.12 9.80 -16.55
CA GLY A 29 20.10 10.52 -17.82
C GLY A 29 18.78 10.37 -18.60
N ASN A 30 18.57 11.29 -19.54
CA ASN A 30 17.37 11.31 -20.40
C ASN A 30 16.03 11.36 -19.65
N GLY A 31 15.99 11.98 -18.47
CA GLY A 31 14.78 12.06 -17.64
C GLY A 31 14.42 10.78 -16.89
N HIS A 32 15.31 9.78 -16.92
CA HIS A 32 15.11 8.53 -16.14
C HIS A 32 15.79 8.64 -14.80
N GLY A 33 15.05 8.37 -13.73
CA GLY A 33 15.58 8.47 -12.37
C GLY A 33 14.53 8.71 -11.32
N ILE A 34 14.97 9.22 -10.19
CA ILE A 34 14.14 9.80 -9.13
C ILE A 34 14.69 11.20 -8.82
N PHE A 35 13.79 12.15 -8.55
CA PHE A 35 14.13 13.56 -8.48
C PHE A 35 13.43 14.19 -7.28
N ASP A 36 14.22 14.64 -6.30
CA ASP A 36 13.76 15.36 -5.10
C ASP A 36 12.72 14.58 -4.26
N VAL A 37 12.88 13.25 -4.19
CA VAL A 37 11.98 12.38 -3.42
C VAL A 37 12.20 12.59 -1.93
N SER A 38 11.15 12.97 -1.20
CA SER A 38 11.16 13.14 0.26
C SER A 38 10.00 12.39 0.89
N LEU A 39 10.29 11.51 1.86
CA LEU A 39 9.32 10.67 2.57
C LEU A 39 9.75 10.49 4.02
N GLU A 40 8.79 10.55 4.93
CA GLU A 40 8.98 10.24 6.35
C GLU A 40 8.00 9.14 6.76
N ILE A 41 8.51 8.06 7.36
CA ILE A 41 7.71 6.93 7.84
C ILE A 41 7.93 6.80 9.34
N GLU A 42 6.84 6.79 10.09
CA GLU A 42 6.86 6.67 11.54
C GLU A 42 7.07 5.20 11.98
N LYS A 43 7.54 5.00 13.22
CA LYS A 43 7.67 3.67 13.77
C LYS A 43 6.30 3.01 13.96
N GLY A 44 6.14 1.79 13.48
CA GLY A 44 4.89 1.03 13.55
C GLY A 44 3.88 1.42 12.46
N GLU A 45 4.26 2.30 11.54
CA GLU A 45 3.43 2.70 10.41
C GLU A 45 3.49 1.67 9.28
N ASN A 46 2.36 1.43 8.62
CA ASN A 46 2.28 0.72 7.36
C ASN A 46 2.13 1.73 6.22
N TYR A 47 3.19 1.91 5.46
CA TYR A 47 3.29 2.93 4.42
C TYR A 47 3.24 2.32 3.02
N GLY A 48 2.27 2.75 2.23
CA GLY A 48 2.14 2.38 0.83
C GLY A 48 2.98 3.28 -0.07
N PHE A 49 3.63 2.70 -1.07
CA PHE A 49 4.39 3.44 -2.07
C PHE A 49 3.93 3.04 -3.47
N VAL A 50 3.06 3.86 -4.06
CA VAL A 50 2.34 3.48 -5.29
C VAL A 50 2.77 4.29 -6.50
N GLY A 51 2.68 3.67 -7.66
CA GLY A 51 2.97 4.28 -8.95
C GLY A 51 3.01 3.23 -10.05
N ILE A 52 2.89 3.68 -11.28
CA ILE A 52 3.00 2.79 -12.45
C ILE A 52 4.41 2.20 -12.56
N ASN A 53 4.57 1.19 -13.43
CA ASN A 53 5.87 0.61 -13.69
C ASN A 53 6.81 1.66 -14.28
N GLY A 54 8.05 1.69 -13.77
CA GLY A 54 9.05 2.70 -14.16
C GLY A 54 8.94 4.05 -13.42
N ALA A 55 7.96 4.24 -12.53
CA ALA A 55 7.78 5.49 -11.79
C ALA A 55 8.91 5.85 -10.81
N GLY A 56 9.80 4.89 -10.45
CA GLY A 56 10.92 5.14 -9.51
C GLY A 56 10.85 4.35 -8.21
N LYS A 57 9.80 3.54 -7.96
CA LYS A 57 9.59 2.78 -6.72
C LYS A 57 10.79 1.92 -6.33
N THR A 58 11.21 1.02 -7.22
CA THR A 58 12.36 0.13 -7.01
C THR A 58 13.66 0.90 -6.79
N THR A 59 13.86 2.01 -7.52
CA THR A 59 15.05 2.86 -7.35
C THR A 59 15.10 3.46 -5.95
N THR A 60 14.00 4.00 -5.46
CA THR A 60 13.87 4.54 -4.10
C THR A 60 14.15 3.46 -3.04
N ILE A 61 13.53 2.28 -3.19
CA ILE A 61 13.73 1.14 -2.26
C ILE A 61 15.20 0.68 -2.27
N ARG A 62 15.86 0.65 -3.42
CA ARG A 62 17.29 0.27 -3.50
C ARG A 62 18.21 1.25 -2.76
N HIS A 63 17.85 2.53 -2.66
CA HIS A 63 18.59 3.48 -1.83
C HIS A 63 18.36 3.23 -0.33
N LEU A 64 17.13 2.90 0.08
CA LEU A 64 16.83 2.47 1.46
C LEU A 64 17.64 1.24 1.87
N MET A 65 17.84 0.29 0.96
CA MET A 65 18.65 -0.90 1.21
C MET A 65 20.16 -0.67 1.11
N GLY A 66 20.61 0.57 0.78
CA GLY A 66 22.01 0.90 0.57
C GLY A 66 22.64 0.21 -0.64
N PHE A 67 21.85 -0.23 -1.61
CA PHE A 67 22.34 -0.84 -2.86
C PHE A 67 22.74 0.21 -3.89
N LEU A 68 22.24 1.43 -3.75
CA LEU A 68 22.55 2.54 -4.61
C LEU A 68 23.04 3.73 -3.77
N LYS A 69 23.98 4.49 -4.32
CA LYS A 69 24.40 5.76 -3.75
C LYS A 69 23.61 6.89 -4.41
N PRO A 70 23.01 7.80 -3.63
CA PRO A 70 22.31 8.96 -4.19
C PRO A 70 23.29 9.93 -4.87
N ASP A 71 22.81 10.67 -5.85
CA ASP A 71 23.52 11.80 -6.42
C ASP A 71 23.34 13.03 -5.53
N GLU A 72 22.11 13.22 -4.99
CA GLU A 72 21.78 14.25 -4.01
C GLU A 72 20.85 13.70 -2.92
N GLY A 73 20.80 14.37 -1.80
CA GLY A 73 19.95 14.03 -0.69
C GLY A 73 20.52 12.95 0.24
N SER A 74 19.66 12.41 1.10
CA SER A 74 20.07 11.43 2.09
C SER A 74 18.93 10.46 2.43
N VAL A 75 19.31 9.27 2.90
CA VAL A 75 18.39 8.26 3.37
C VAL A 75 18.86 7.72 4.72
N THR A 76 18.00 7.74 5.72
CA THR A 76 18.29 7.15 7.04
C THR A 76 17.21 6.19 7.47
N ILE A 77 17.61 5.13 8.19
CA ILE A 77 16.74 4.15 8.83
C ILE A 77 17.17 4.03 10.29
N ASN A 78 16.24 4.24 11.21
CA ASN A 78 16.51 4.27 12.65
C ASN A 78 17.70 5.20 13.00
N GLY A 79 17.79 6.35 12.34
CA GLY A 79 18.87 7.33 12.51
C GLY A 79 20.21 6.95 11.85
N LEU A 80 20.31 5.78 11.21
CA LEU A 80 21.52 5.31 10.53
C LEU A 80 21.48 5.65 9.04
N ASP A 81 22.56 6.23 8.50
CA ASP A 81 22.70 6.48 7.06
C ASP A 81 22.71 5.15 6.29
N ALA A 82 21.73 4.96 5.40
CA ALA A 82 21.51 3.71 4.68
C ALA A 82 22.69 3.31 3.78
N THR A 83 23.47 4.26 3.31
CA THR A 83 24.65 4.00 2.46
C THR A 83 25.89 3.69 3.30
N LYS A 84 26.18 4.53 4.31
CA LYS A 84 27.41 4.41 5.10
C LYS A 84 27.34 3.28 6.12
N SER A 85 26.15 3.05 6.68
CA SER A 85 25.90 2.04 7.74
C SER A 85 25.02 0.89 7.24
N SER A 86 25.09 0.54 5.95
CA SER A 86 24.16 -0.43 5.35
C SER A 86 24.17 -1.81 6.02
N ALA A 87 25.28 -2.24 6.57
CA ALA A 87 25.37 -3.50 7.33
C ALA A 87 24.58 -3.44 8.65
N GLU A 88 24.59 -2.28 9.34
CA GLU A 88 23.85 -2.07 10.57
C GLU A 88 22.35 -1.92 10.27
N VAL A 89 22.00 -1.16 9.25
CA VAL A 89 20.61 -0.99 8.78
C VAL A 89 19.96 -2.35 8.48
N LYS A 90 20.68 -3.26 7.82
CA LYS A 90 20.18 -4.62 7.52
C LYS A 90 19.90 -5.49 8.74
N ARG A 91 20.35 -5.09 9.92
CA ARG A 91 19.96 -5.77 11.17
C ARG A 91 18.53 -5.43 11.60
N TYR A 92 17.97 -4.32 11.15
CA TYR A 92 16.61 -3.92 11.47
C TYR A 92 15.61 -4.26 10.37
N VAL A 93 16.08 -4.47 9.14
CA VAL A 93 15.26 -4.57 7.94
C VAL A 93 15.22 -6.00 7.41
N SER A 94 14.03 -6.45 7.05
CA SER A 94 13.84 -7.57 6.12
C SER A 94 13.33 -7.04 4.79
N TYR A 95 13.85 -7.58 3.69
CA TYR A 95 13.61 -7.06 2.36
C TYR A 95 13.07 -8.14 1.42
N ILE A 96 11.98 -7.80 0.70
CA ILE A 96 11.49 -8.59 -0.43
C ILE A 96 11.77 -7.80 -1.71
N PRO A 97 12.66 -8.28 -2.59
CA PRO A 97 12.94 -7.62 -3.87
C PRO A 97 11.84 -7.90 -4.89
N GLY A 98 11.62 -6.95 -5.83
CA GLY A 98 10.67 -7.13 -6.94
C GLY A 98 11.07 -8.25 -7.91
N GLU A 99 12.37 -8.51 -8.07
CA GLU A 99 12.91 -9.65 -8.80
C GLU A 99 13.66 -10.59 -7.86
N ILE A 100 13.15 -11.81 -7.73
CA ILE A 100 13.68 -12.79 -6.80
C ILE A 100 14.65 -13.74 -7.51
N ASN A 101 15.92 -13.67 -7.11
CA ASN A 101 16.97 -14.57 -7.52
C ASN A 101 17.62 -15.20 -6.28
N PHE A 102 17.54 -16.51 -6.18
CA PHE A 102 18.17 -17.24 -5.08
C PHE A 102 19.57 -17.72 -5.46
N PRO A 103 20.55 -17.59 -4.55
CA PRO A 103 21.89 -18.12 -4.78
C PRO A 103 21.94 -19.64 -4.63
N GLY A 104 22.73 -20.28 -5.50
CA GLY A 104 23.11 -21.68 -5.32
C GLY A 104 22.09 -22.73 -5.79
N ASN A 105 22.37 -23.99 -5.43
CA ASN A 105 21.57 -25.19 -5.73
C ASN A 105 20.94 -25.79 -4.46
N LYS A 106 20.40 -24.93 -3.60
CA LYS A 106 19.80 -25.35 -2.33
C LYS A 106 18.31 -25.64 -2.52
N THR A 107 17.74 -26.39 -1.56
CA THR A 107 16.29 -26.48 -1.40
C THR A 107 15.75 -25.18 -0.79
N GLY A 108 14.44 -24.95 -0.89
CA GLY A 108 13.76 -23.84 -0.17
C GLY A 108 14.02 -23.92 1.34
N GLU A 109 13.99 -25.12 1.90
CA GLU A 109 14.25 -25.37 3.32
C GLU A 109 15.67 -24.92 3.72
N ASP A 110 16.70 -25.34 2.97
CA ASP A 110 18.08 -24.93 3.24
C ASP A 110 18.24 -23.41 3.14
N PHE A 111 17.63 -22.81 2.12
CA PHE A 111 17.65 -21.36 1.96
C PHE A 111 17.01 -20.64 3.16
N LEU A 112 15.82 -21.06 3.58
CA LEU A 112 15.11 -20.44 4.73
C LEU A 112 15.91 -20.60 6.02
N LYS A 113 16.51 -21.78 6.28
CA LYS A 113 17.36 -21.99 7.46
C LYS A 113 18.58 -21.09 7.47
N ASP A 114 19.23 -20.90 6.31
CA ASP A 114 20.36 -19.98 6.18
C ASP A 114 19.94 -18.53 6.48
N GLN A 115 18.80 -18.08 5.93
CA GLN A 115 18.30 -16.72 6.17
C GLN A 115 17.96 -16.47 7.64
N ILE A 116 17.34 -17.44 8.31
CA ILE A 116 17.03 -17.37 9.74
C ILE A 116 18.33 -17.30 10.54
N TYR A 117 19.32 -18.15 10.22
CA TYR A 117 20.62 -18.11 10.88
C TYR A 117 21.33 -16.77 10.71
N LEU A 118 21.35 -16.23 9.49
CA LEU A 118 21.99 -14.95 9.19
C LEU A 118 21.28 -13.76 9.85
N SER A 119 19.97 -13.82 9.99
CA SER A 119 19.20 -12.76 10.68
C SER A 119 19.48 -12.69 12.18
N GLY A 120 19.87 -13.83 12.79
CA GLY A 120 20.11 -13.97 14.23
C GLY A 120 18.85 -13.79 15.11
N ARG A 121 17.66 -13.64 14.51
CA ARG A 121 16.40 -13.32 15.20
C ARG A 121 15.22 -14.19 14.77
N GLY A 122 15.38 -14.91 13.68
CA GLY A 122 14.31 -15.70 13.08
C GLY A 122 14.02 -17.00 13.80
N SER A 123 12.88 -17.61 13.48
CA SER A 123 12.45 -18.90 13.99
C SER A 123 12.11 -19.86 12.83
N TRP A 124 12.65 -21.07 12.89
CA TRP A 124 12.30 -22.13 11.95
C TRP A 124 10.86 -22.60 12.12
N GLU A 125 10.35 -22.59 13.34
CA GLU A 125 8.95 -22.89 13.64
C GLU A 125 8.02 -21.93 12.90
N ARG A 126 8.33 -20.63 12.98
CA ARG A 126 7.58 -19.60 12.24
C ARG A 126 7.68 -19.77 10.73
N ALA A 127 8.85 -20.13 10.21
CA ALA A 127 9.03 -20.41 8.77
C ALA A 127 8.17 -21.59 8.31
N LYS A 128 8.06 -22.67 9.11
CA LYS A 128 7.18 -23.81 8.83
C LYS A 128 5.69 -23.43 8.82
N GLU A 129 5.26 -22.68 9.82
CA GLU A 129 3.88 -22.18 9.89
C GLU A 129 3.52 -21.36 8.64
N LEU A 130 4.38 -20.40 8.29
CA LEU A 130 4.18 -19.55 7.10
C LEU A 130 4.23 -20.36 5.80
N SER A 131 5.12 -21.35 5.69
CA SER A 131 5.21 -22.23 4.53
C SER A 131 3.93 -23.04 4.34
N ASN A 132 3.37 -23.58 5.43
CA ASN A 132 2.09 -24.30 5.39
C ASN A 132 0.95 -23.37 5.00
N LEU A 133 0.88 -22.16 5.59
CA LEU A 133 -0.15 -21.17 5.31
C LEU A 133 -0.15 -20.74 3.83
N LEU A 134 1.04 -20.51 3.27
CA LEU A 134 1.22 -20.12 1.87
C LEU A 134 1.28 -21.33 0.91
N GLN A 135 1.05 -22.56 1.39
CA GLN A 135 1.10 -23.78 0.58
C GLN A 135 2.41 -23.90 -0.21
N LEU A 136 3.53 -23.61 0.44
CA LEU A 136 4.86 -23.64 -0.16
C LEU A 136 5.53 -25.00 0.06
N ASP A 137 5.90 -25.69 -1.03
CA ASP A 137 6.80 -26.83 -0.98
C ASP A 137 8.24 -26.35 -0.82
N VAL A 138 8.76 -26.42 0.41
CA VAL A 138 10.13 -26.02 0.75
C VAL A 138 11.18 -27.07 0.34
N THR A 139 10.79 -28.28 -0.04
CA THR A 139 11.72 -29.33 -0.45
C THR A 139 12.23 -29.14 -1.88
N ALA A 140 11.51 -28.37 -2.69
CA ALA A 140 11.88 -28.05 -4.05
C ALA A 140 13.20 -27.26 -4.13
N ASN A 141 14.00 -27.52 -5.17
CA ASN A 141 15.20 -26.75 -5.42
C ASN A 141 14.82 -25.32 -5.87
N VAL A 142 15.43 -24.31 -5.24
CA VAL A 142 15.10 -22.88 -5.49
C VAL A 142 15.24 -22.46 -6.96
N ARG A 143 16.12 -23.10 -7.71
CA ARG A 143 16.28 -22.82 -9.15
C ARG A 143 15.10 -23.31 -9.99
N SER A 144 14.49 -24.44 -9.61
CA SER A 144 13.36 -25.05 -10.32
C SER A 144 12.00 -24.48 -9.86
N MET A 145 11.97 -23.66 -8.84
CA MET A 145 10.73 -23.04 -8.36
C MET A 145 10.09 -22.15 -9.42
N SER A 146 8.78 -22.23 -9.55
CA SER A 146 7.99 -21.28 -10.32
C SER A 146 8.13 -19.85 -9.76
N LYS A 147 7.73 -18.83 -10.52
CA LYS A 147 7.74 -17.44 -10.05
C LYS A 147 6.95 -17.29 -8.72
N GLY A 148 5.75 -17.88 -8.63
CA GLY A 148 4.94 -17.85 -7.42
C GLY A 148 5.58 -18.57 -6.23
N MET A 149 6.21 -19.73 -6.43
CA MET A 149 6.96 -20.42 -5.37
C MET A 149 8.13 -19.58 -4.87
N LYS A 150 8.89 -18.94 -5.77
CA LYS A 150 9.98 -18.02 -5.39
C LYS A 150 9.45 -16.86 -4.57
N GLN A 151 8.31 -16.29 -4.98
CA GLN A 151 7.67 -15.20 -4.24
C GLN A 151 7.27 -15.63 -2.83
N LYS A 152 6.58 -16.77 -2.70
CA LYS A 152 6.21 -17.36 -1.41
C LYS A 152 7.45 -17.61 -0.53
N THR A 153 8.54 -18.13 -1.11
CA THR A 153 9.80 -18.37 -0.37
C THR A 153 10.39 -17.06 0.16
N ALA A 154 10.40 -15.98 -0.64
CA ALA A 154 10.87 -14.67 -0.20
C ALA A 154 9.99 -14.09 0.92
N ILE A 155 8.67 -14.23 0.82
CA ILE A 155 7.72 -13.83 1.87
C ILE A 155 8.00 -14.60 3.15
N VAL A 156 8.07 -15.94 3.10
CA VAL A 156 8.38 -16.76 4.28
C VAL A 156 9.71 -16.33 4.92
N SER A 157 10.75 -16.12 4.11
CA SER A 157 12.05 -15.66 4.57
C SER A 157 11.97 -14.32 5.31
N ALA A 158 11.27 -13.35 4.72
CA ALA A 158 11.14 -12.01 5.27
C ALA A 158 10.39 -12.01 6.61
N PHE A 159 9.26 -12.69 6.68
CA PHE A 159 8.43 -12.71 7.89
C PHE A 159 9.00 -13.60 9.00
N ALA A 160 9.66 -14.71 8.64
CA ALA A 160 10.31 -15.58 9.61
C ALA A 160 11.57 -14.98 10.25
N SER A 161 12.18 -13.98 9.62
CA SER A 161 13.35 -13.26 10.14
C SER A 161 13.07 -12.39 11.35
N ASN A 162 11.80 -12.09 11.61
CA ASN A 162 11.32 -11.25 12.72
C ASN A 162 12.01 -9.88 12.81
N ALA A 163 12.19 -9.21 11.66
CA ALA A 163 12.76 -7.87 11.61
C ALA A 163 11.75 -6.81 12.09
N ASP A 164 12.26 -5.67 12.58
CA ASP A 164 11.43 -4.55 13.05
C ASP A 164 10.82 -3.78 11.88
N ILE A 165 11.49 -3.83 10.72
CA ILE A 165 11.11 -3.13 9.50
C ILE A 165 10.98 -4.14 8.37
N LEU A 166 9.86 -4.08 7.64
CA LEU A 166 9.64 -4.82 6.40
C LEU A 166 9.63 -3.84 5.23
N ILE A 167 10.58 -4.00 4.31
CA ILE A 167 10.61 -3.24 3.04
C ILE A 167 10.34 -4.21 1.91
N MET A 168 9.30 -3.94 1.10
CA MET A 168 8.83 -4.88 0.10
C MET A 168 8.59 -4.17 -1.23
N ASP A 169 9.18 -4.71 -2.28
CA ASP A 169 9.04 -4.19 -3.64
C ASP A 169 8.14 -5.12 -4.45
N GLU A 170 6.89 -4.71 -4.69
CA GLU A 170 5.86 -5.46 -5.39
C GLU A 170 5.70 -6.92 -4.90
N PRO A 171 5.48 -7.14 -3.59
CA PRO A 171 5.57 -8.46 -2.96
C PRO A 171 4.52 -9.48 -3.40
N THR A 172 3.44 -9.05 -4.03
CA THR A 172 2.34 -9.92 -4.46
C THR A 172 2.46 -10.37 -5.91
N THR A 173 3.49 -9.86 -6.63
CA THR A 173 3.72 -10.20 -8.03
C THR A 173 3.93 -11.71 -8.23
N GLY A 174 3.01 -12.35 -8.98
CA GLY A 174 3.05 -13.78 -9.26
C GLY A 174 2.36 -14.67 -8.23
N LEU A 175 1.70 -14.08 -7.23
CA LEU A 175 0.76 -14.78 -6.35
C LEU A 175 -0.61 -14.91 -7.03
N ASP A 176 -1.29 -16.01 -6.77
CA ASP A 176 -2.71 -16.13 -7.08
C ASP A 176 -3.57 -15.30 -6.09
N PRO A 177 -4.84 -15.01 -6.42
CA PRO A 177 -5.69 -14.15 -5.56
C PRO A 177 -5.79 -14.63 -4.11
N LEU A 178 -5.96 -15.93 -3.88
CA LEU A 178 -6.06 -16.48 -2.52
C LEU A 178 -4.78 -16.26 -1.70
N MET A 179 -3.61 -16.49 -2.31
CA MET A 179 -2.33 -16.27 -1.63
C MET A 179 -2.04 -14.79 -1.39
N ARG A 180 -2.58 -13.91 -2.25
CA ARG A 180 -2.52 -12.46 -2.04
C ARG A 180 -3.32 -12.04 -0.80
N ASP A 181 -4.54 -12.53 -0.66
CA ASP A 181 -5.38 -12.23 0.51
C ASP A 181 -4.70 -12.71 1.80
N ILE A 182 -4.14 -13.92 1.80
CA ILE A 182 -3.37 -14.45 2.94
C ILE A 182 -2.16 -13.55 3.26
N PHE A 183 -1.45 -13.07 2.24
CA PHE A 183 -0.33 -12.16 2.42
C PHE A 183 -0.76 -10.82 3.04
N LEU A 184 -1.86 -10.22 2.57
CA LEU A 184 -2.39 -8.98 3.14
C LEU A 184 -2.82 -9.16 4.60
N ASP A 185 -3.40 -10.31 4.94
CA ASP A 185 -3.75 -10.61 6.33
C ASP A 185 -2.50 -10.82 7.21
N LEU A 186 -1.43 -11.41 6.69
CA LEU A 186 -0.14 -11.49 7.37
C LEU A 186 0.42 -10.08 7.64
N LEU A 187 0.37 -9.17 6.67
CA LEU A 187 0.79 -7.77 6.86
C LEU A 187 0.03 -7.09 8.00
N LYS A 188 -1.31 -7.26 8.04
CA LYS A 188 -2.13 -6.73 9.13
C LYS A 188 -1.73 -7.30 10.50
N GLN A 189 -1.31 -8.56 10.56
CA GLN A 189 -0.81 -9.18 11.79
C GLN A 189 0.55 -8.59 12.22
N GLU A 190 1.48 -8.45 11.30
CA GLU A 190 2.80 -7.86 11.58
C GLU A 190 2.68 -6.39 12.05
N LYS A 191 1.79 -5.63 11.43
CA LYS A 191 1.46 -4.27 11.86
C LYS A 191 0.93 -4.23 13.30
N LYS A 192 0.03 -5.15 13.67
CA LYS A 192 -0.50 -5.25 15.05
C LYS A 192 0.60 -5.57 16.07
N GLN A 193 1.71 -6.16 15.65
CA GLN A 193 2.90 -6.39 16.46
C GLN A 193 3.82 -5.17 16.56
N GLY A 194 3.45 -4.04 15.92
CA GLY A 194 4.20 -2.78 15.97
C GLY A 194 5.34 -2.70 14.95
N LYS A 195 5.39 -3.57 13.96
CA LYS A 195 6.40 -3.48 12.89
C LYS A 195 6.12 -2.30 11.96
N THR A 196 7.19 -1.71 11.47
CA THR A 196 7.14 -0.68 10.43
C THR A 196 7.20 -1.34 9.06
N ILE A 197 6.32 -0.96 8.17
CA ILE A 197 6.17 -1.61 6.87
C ILE A 197 6.20 -0.56 5.76
N LEU A 198 7.06 -0.75 4.77
CA LEU A 198 7.03 -0.05 3.50
C LEU A 198 6.76 -1.05 2.38
N MET A 199 5.63 -0.91 1.72
CA MET A 199 5.25 -1.77 0.61
C MET A 199 5.04 -0.97 -0.67
N SER A 200 5.84 -1.25 -1.71
CA SER A 200 5.50 -0.75 -3.04
C SER A 200 4.50 -1.66 -3.73
N SER A 201 3.57 -1.07 -4.46
CA SER A 201 2.63 -1.80 -5.32
C SER A 201 2.21 -0.95 -6.53
N ASN A 202 1.85 -1.62 -7.61
CA ASN A 202 1.12 -1.05 -8.73
C ASN A 202 -0.37 -1.44 -8.70
N ILE A 203 -0.82 -2.15 -7.66
CA ILE A 203 -2.20 -2.56 -7.40
C ILE A 203 -2.75 -1.72 -6.25
N PHE A 204 -3.58 -0.73 -6.57
CA PHE A 204 -4.07 0.24 -5.59
C PHE A 204 -4.88 -0.39 -4.46
N GLN A 205 -5.70 -1.41 -4.78
CA GLN A 205 -6.52 -2.11 -3.80
C GLN A 205 -5.71 -2.74 -2.66
N GLU A 206 -4.53 -3.32 -2.97
CA GLU A 206 -3.67 -3.93 -1.94
C GLU A 206 -3.19 -2.91 -0.92
N VAL A 207 -2.83 -1.73 -1.40
CA VAL A 207 -2.33 -0.64 -0.55
C VAL A 207 -3.47 -0.02 0.26
N GLU A 208 -4.63 0.15 -0.36
CA GLU A 208 -5.86 0.63 0.30
C GLU A 208 -6.22 -0.23 1.52
N ASP A 209 -6.09 -1.55 1.39
CA ASP A 209 -6.50 -2.51 2.42
C ASP A 209 -5.59 -2.51 3.67
N VAL A 210 -4.31 -2.16 3.52
CA VAL A 210 -3.33 -2.36 4.58
C VAL A 210 -2.62 -1.10 5.07
N SER A 211 -2.54 -0.04 4.24
CA SER A 211 -1.72 1.13 4.56
C SER A 211 -2.42 2.13 5.46
N ASP A 212 -1.62 2.86 6.24
CA ASP A 212 -2.04 4.05 7.01
C ASP A 212 -1.91 5.30 6.16
N ARG A 213 -0.74 5.48 5.55
CA ARG A 213 -0.44 6.54 4.61
C ARG A 213 0.11 5.97 3.31
N VAL A 214 -0.03 6.73 2.25
CA VAL A 214 0.45 6.37 0.92
C VAL A 214 1.14 7.55 0.28
N ALA A 215 2.30 7.30 -0.33
CA ALA A 215 2.90 8.23 -1.29
C ALA A 215 2.68 7.73 -2.71
N VAL A 216 2.32 8.66 -3.57
CA VAL A 216 2.15 8.43 -5.00
C VAL A 216 3.36 8.97 -5.74
N ILE A 217 4.04 8.11 -6.49
CA ILE A 217 5.20 8.49 -7.32
C ILE A 217 4.87 8.38 -8.80
N ARG A 218 5.23 9.40 -9.57
CA ARG A 218 5.13 9.44 -11.02
C ARG A 218 6.37 10.10 -11.61
N GLU A 219 6.93 9.51 -12.66
CA GLU A 219 8.11 10.07 -13.37
C GLU A 219 9.27 10.47 -12.44
N GLY A 220 9.50 9.66 -11.40
CA GLY A 220 10.57 9.88 -10.43
C GLY A 220 10.29 10.94 -9.37
N LYS A 221 9.09 11.49 -9.28
CA LYS A 221 8.70 12.52 -8.29
C LYS A 221 7.53 12.08 -7.45
N ILE A 222 7.50 12.49 -6.19
CA ILE A 222 6.30 12.34 -5.36
C ILE A 222 5.30 13.40 -5.82
N ILE A 223 4.11 12.95 -6.21
CA ILE A 223 3.02 13.83 -6.63
C ILE A 223 2.01 14.06 -5.52
N ASP A 224 1.88 13.09 -4.59
CA ASP A 224 1.00 13.23 -3.45
C ASP A 224 1.41 12.33 -2.29
N ILE A 225 1.03 12.73 -1.06
CA ILE A 225 1.13 11.93 0.16
C ILE A 225 -0.17 12.10 0.93
N THR A 226 -0.92 11.02 1.12
CA THR A 226 -2.23 11.07 1.74
C THR A 226 -2.41 10.05 2.85
N ASP A 227 -3.21 10.39 3.85
CA ASP A 227 -3.71 9.48 4.88
C ASP A 227 -4.85 8.63 4.31
N MET A 228 -4.73 7.30 4.42
CA MET A 228 -5.79 6.39 3.94
C MET A 228 -7.10 6.56 4.73
N ALA A 229 -7.04 7.12 5.93
CA ALA A 229 -8.22 7.47 6.69
C ALA A 229 -9.07 8.55 5.99
N ASP A 230 -8.43 9.55 5.38
CA ASP A 230 -9.14 10.64 4.69
C ASP A 230 -9.89 10.12 3.46
N ILE A 231 -9.35 9.11 2.78
CA ILE A 231 -10.01 8.47 1.64
C ILE A 231 -11.18 7.59 2.12
N ARG A 232 -10.96 6.77 3.16
CA ARG A 232 -11.98 5.85 3.70
C ARG A 232 -13.16 6.57 4.35
N TYR A 233 -12.92 7.75 4.95
CA TYR A 233 -13.93 8.55 5.66
C TYR A 233 -14.39 9.77 4.85
N ASN A 234 -14.49 9.63 3.53
CA ASN A 234 -15.06 10.68 2.70
C ASN A 234 -16.51 10.99 3.17
N GLU A 235 -16.73 12.23 3.62
CA GLU A 235 -18.06 12.68 4.09
C GLU A 235 -19.08 12.78 2.95
N ASN A 236 -18.63 12.83 1.68
CA ASN A 236 -19.49 12.82 0.50
C ASN A 236 -19.65 11.39 -0.01
N LYS A 237 -20.85 10.86 0.12
CA LYS A 237 -21.21 9.51 -0.33
C LYS A 237 -21.92 9.55 -1.66
N SER A 238 -21.67 8.57 -2.48
CA SER A 238 -22.34 8.38 -3.77
C SER A 238 -23.22 7.13 -3.71
N TYR A 239 -24.46 7.27 -4.10
CA TYR A 239 -25.42 6.17 -4.13
C TYR A 239 -25.96 5.98 -5.55
N ARG A 240 -25.84 4.77 -6.07
CA ARG A 240 -26.49 4.37 -7.34
C ARG A 240 -27.82 3.74 -7.03
N MET A 241 -28.83 4.15 -7.74
CA MET A 241 -30.17 3.58 -7.66
C MET A 241 -30.79 3.42 -9.05
N GLU A 242 -31.66 2.43 -9.16
CA GLU A 242 -32.46 2.16 -10.36
C GLU A 242 -33.91 2.11 -9.97
N PHE A 243 -34.74 2.84 -10.73
CA PHE A 243 -36.19 2.92 -10.51
C PHE A 243 -36.94 1.89 -11.33
N LYS A 244 -38.05 1.35 -10.77
CA LYS A 244 -38.90 0.40 -11.48
C LYS A 244 -39.75 1.04 -12.55
N SER A 245 -40.04 2.35 -12.42
CA SER A 245 -40.91 3.05 -13.36
C SER A 245 -40.27 4.37 -13.82
N LEU A 246 -40.61 4.75 -15.07
CA LEU A 246 -40.20 6.05 -15.61
C LEU A 246 -40.79 7.22 -14.79
N ALA A 247 -42.01 7.06 -14.27
CA ALA A 247 -42.66 8.09 -13.46
C ALA A 247 -41.90 8.35 -12.16
N ASP A 248 -41.41 7.31 -11.47
CA ASP A 248 -40.59 7.46 -10.28
C ASP A 248 -39.23 8.07 -10.62
N PHE A 249 -38.59 7.64 -11.70
CA PHE A 249 -37.34 8.20 -12.16
C PHE A 249 -37.46 9.72 -12.41
N GLU A 250 -38.45 10.14 -13.20
CA GLU A 250 -38.69 11.57 -13.50
C GLU A 250 -39.04 12.38 -12.25
N ARG A 251 -39.85 11.82 -11.34
CA ARG A 251 -40.18 12.44 -10.05
C ARG A 251 -38.93 12.66 -9.21
N PHE A 252 -38.03 11.67 -9.17
CA PHE A 252 -36.79 11.78 -8.41
C PHE A 252 -35.84 12.86 -8.98
N LEU A 253 -35.70 12.97 -10.30
CA LEU A 253 -34.90 14.04 -10.92
C LEU A 253 -35.32 15.45 -10.50
N ASN A 254 -36.60 15.64 -10.13
CA ASN A 254 -37.14 16.93 -9.72
C ASN A 254 -36.96 17.22 -8.19
N LEU A 255 -36.38 16.30 -7.40
CA LEU A 255 -36.14 16.54 -5.98
C LEU A 255 -34.94 17.46 -5.69
N GLY A 256 -34.11 17.76 -6.72
CA GLY A 256 -33.00 18.71 -6.60
C GLY A 256 -31.74 18.14 -5.93
N TYR A 257 -31.58 16.83 -5.85
CA TYR A 257 -30.34 16.22 -5.42
C TYR A 257 -29.20 16.48 -6.38
N GLN A 258 -27.96 16.53 -5.88
CA GLN A 258 -26.78 16.60 -6.72
C GLN A 258 -26.58 15.24 -7.41
N LEU A 259 -26.78 15.21 -8.74
CA LEU A 259 -26.62 14.01 -9.56
C LEU A 259 -25.26 14.05 -10.26
N THR A 260 -24.47 12.99 -10.10
CA THR A 260 -23.18 12.83 -10.79
C THR A 260 -23.31 11.96 -12.04
N MET A 261 -24.38 11.17 -12.14
CA MET A 261 -24.72 10.38 -13.32
C MET A 261 -26.24 10.26 -13.45
N VAL A 262 -26.72 10.38 -14.69
CA VAL A 262 -28.12 10.11 -15.09
C VAL A 262 -28.10 9.22 -16.34
N LYS A 263 -28.68 8.03 -16.24
CA LYS A 263 -28.78 7.07 -17.34
C LYS A 263 -30.27 6.73 -17.56
N ALA A 264 -30.91 7.53 -18.42
CA ALA A 264 -32.36 7.45 -18.64
C ALA A 264 -32.81 6.10 -19.25
N GLU A 265 -31.97 5.49 -20.11
CA GLU A 265 -32.26 4.20 -20.73
C GLU A 265 -32.47 3.08 -19.71
N ASP A 266 -31.72 3.11 -18.61
CA ASP A 266 -31.76 2.12 -17.53
C ASP A 266 -32.54 2.61 -16.30
N LEU A 267 -33.15 3.81 -16.34
CA LEU A 267 -33.80 4.47 -15.20
C LEU A 267 -32.87 4.59 -13.98
N GLN A 268 -31.57 4.83 -14.21
CA GLN A 268 -30.55 4.88 -13.16
C GLN A 268 -30.04 6.30 -12.91
N VAL A 269 -29.76 6.57 -11.64
CA VAL A 269 -29.05 7.79 -11.22
C VAL A 269 -27.95 7.46 -10.23
N VAL A 270 -26.95 8.34 -10.14
CA VAL A 270 -26.00 8.40 -9.03
C VAL A 270 -26.15 9.73 -8.33
N VAL A 271 -26.53 9.66 -7.07
CA VAL A 271 -26.68 10.82 -6.19
C VAL A 271 -25.41 10.97 -5.36
N GLN A 272 -24.86 12.17 -5.29
CA GLN A 272 -23.83 12.52 -4.31
C GLN A 272 -24.48 13.26 -3.15
N ILE A 273 -24.21 12.83 -1.92
CA ILE A 273 -24.82 13.39 -0.72
C ILE A 273 -23.81 13.37 0.45
N HIS A 274 -23.83 14.44 1.22
CA HIS A 274 -23.05 14.51 2.46
C HIS A 274 -23.68 13.62 3.55
N ASP A 275 -22.85 12.89 4.31
CA ASP A 275 -23.29 11.94 5.35
C ASP A 275 -24.38 12.51 6.29
N LYS A 276 -24.28 13.78 6.68
CA LYS A 276 -25.30 14.43 7.52
C LYS A 276 -26.70 14.46 6.92
N ASN A 277 -26.80 14.37 5.60
CA ASN A 277 -28.04 14.49 4.84
C ASN A 277 -28.62 13.14 4.38
N ILE A 278 -27.93 12.03 4.68
CA ILE A 278 -28.35 10.69 4.20
C ILE A 278 -29.77 10.33 4.68
N ASN A 279 -30.14 10.76 5.89
CA ASN A 279 -31.47 10.48 6.43
C ASN A 279 -32.58 11.15 5.63
N TYR A 280 -32.33 12.32 5.02
CA TYR A 280 -33.29 12.98 4.13
C TYR A 280 -33.49 12.16 2.85
N LEU A 281 -32.39 11.71 2.23
CA LEU A 281 -32.47 10.84 1.06
C LEU A 281 -33.26 9.56 1.36
N ILE A 282 -32.96 8.87 2.48
CA ILE A 282 -33.67 7.66 2.88
C ILE A 282 -35.16 7.95 3.13
N GLN A 283 -35.50 9.11 3.68
CA GLN A 283 -36.88 9.50 3.93
C GLN A 283 -37.63 9.75 2.62
N ASP A 284 -37.03 10.45 1.68
CA ASP A 284 -37.62 10.71 0.36
C ASP A 284 -37.83 9.40 -0.43
N LEU A 285 -36.87 8.48 -0.35
CA LEU A 285 -36.93 7.20 -1.07
C LEU A 285 -38.05 6.26 -0.61
N LYS A 286 -38.70 6.50 0.52
CA LYS A 286 -39.84 5.67 0.99
C LYS A 286 -41.00 5.59 0.02
N ASP A 287 -41.19 6.64 -0.78
CA ASP A 287 -42.30 6.79 -1.72
C ASP A 287 -41.92 6.39 -3.16
N PHE A 288 -40.77 5.71 -3.33
CA PHE A 288 -40.26 5.27 -4.63
C PHE A 288 -40.08 3.76 -4.68
N ASP A 289 -40.43 3.15 -5.80
CA ASP A 289 -40.17 1.75 -6.08
C ASP A 289 -38.80 1.58 -6.77
N LEU A 290 -37.84 1.04 -6.01
CA LEU A 290 -36.48 0.79 -6.47
C LEU A 290 -36.29 -0.67 -6.90
N VAL A 291 -35.46 -0.89 -7.93
CA VAL A 291 -34.89 -2.20 -8.27
C VAL A 291 -33.72 -2.50 -7.34
N TYR A 292 -32.83 -1.52 -7.16
CA TYR A 292 -31.76 -1.58 -6.17
C TYR A 292 -31.35 -0.18 -5.69
N PHE A 293 -30.69 -0.14 -4.53
CA PHE A 293 -30.03 0.99 -3.94
C PHE A 293 -28.67 0.53 -3.42
N LYS A 294 -27.57 1.14 -3.90
CA LYS A 294 -26.21 0.70 -3.57
C LYS A 294 -25.28 1.90 -3.38
N GLU A 295 -24.52 1.90 -2.29
CA GLU A 295 -23.41 2.83 -2.12
C GLU A 295 -22.30 2.53 -3.13
N ILE A 296 -21.81 3.57 -3.79
CA ILE A 296 -20.57 3.55 -4.57
C ILE A 296 -19.48 4.09 -3.64
N LYS A 297 -18.66 3.22 -3.12
CA LYS A 297 -17.54 3.64 -2.30
C LYS A 297 -16.53 4.35 -3.17
N PHE A 298 -16.07 5.51 -2.71
CA PHE A 298 -14.92 6.19 -3.29
C PHE A 298 -13.67 5.37 -2.95
N SER A 299 -12.99 4.87 -3.95
CA SER A 299 -11.80 4.03 -3.80
C SER A 299 -10.52 4.86 -3.89
N PHE A 300 -9.42 4.29 -3.42
CA PHE A 300 -8.12 4.89 -3.64
C PHE A 300 -7.76 5.00 -5.13
N GLU A 301 -8.24 4.08 -5.96
CA GLU A 301 -8.08 4.15 -7.43
C GLU A 301 -8.81 5.36 -8.04
N ASP A 302 -10.02 5.68 -7.54
CA ASP A 302 -10.75 6.88 -7.96
C ASP A 302 -9.97 8.14 -7.59
N TYR A 303 -9.45 8.19 -6.36
CA TYR A 303 -8.62 9.29 -5.87
C TYR A 303 -7.38 9.52 -6.75
N ILE A 304 -6.64 8.47 -7.05
CA ILE A 304 -5.46 8.54 -7.94
C ILE A 304 -5.84 9.02 -9.33
N THR A 305 -7.00 8.56 -9.83
CA THR A 305 -7.50 8.98 -11.15
C THR A 305 -7.83 10.48 -11.18
N GLU A 306 -8.34 11.04 -10.09
CA GLU A 306 -8.61 12.47 -9.96
C GLU A 306 -7.31 13.29 -9.96
N ILE A 307 -6.32 12.90 -9.14
CA ILE A 307 -4.99 13.56 -9.10
C ILE A 307 -4.35 13.59 -10.50
N PHE A 308 -4.40 12.47 -11.22
CA PHE A 308 -3.79 12.40 -12.56
C PHE A 308 -4.51 13.25 -13.61
N LYS A 309 -5.79 13.59 -13.41
CA LYS A 309 -6.53 14.50 -14.30
C LYS A 309 -6.26 15.97 -14.02
N GLU A 310 -5.98 16.33 -12.77
CA GLU A 310 -5.69 17.73 -12.40
C GLU A 310 -4.31 18.21 -12.86
N GLU A 311 -3.39 17.30 -13.17
CA GLU A 311 -2.04 17.61 -13.66
C GLU A 311 -1.94 17.73 -15.20
N VAL A 312 -3.03 17.55 -15.95
CA VAL A 312 -3.10 17.70 -17.42
C VAL A 312 -3.80 18.99 -17.79
#